data_d5de08e288b000c45fa6883f8df36a66
#
_entry.id   d5de08e288b000c45fa6883f8df36a66
#
_cell.length_a   1.000
_cell.length_b   1.000
_cell.length_c   1.000
_cell.angle_alpha   90.00
_cell.angle_beta   90.00
_cell.angle_gamma   90.00
#
_symmetry.space_group_name_H-M   'P 1'
#
loop_
_entity.id
_entity.type
_entity.pdbx_description
1 polymer ?
#
loop_
_entity_poly.entity_id
_entity_poly.type
_entity_poly.pdbx_seq_one_letter_code
_entity_poly.pdbx_strand_id
1 'polypeptide(L)'
;MRRFDLMHQVNTRGTFLVTKTCLPFLLKASNPHVLMLSPPLDMSVKWFRGHVAYTMAKYGMSECVLGMSSEFQEQGVAINALWPRTGIATAAIRYALGTEESMRTCRSPDIMADAAHVILTKPARDFTGHFCIDDILLYENGVRDFDQYRVDPSCDLMPDFFVPDECTPPPGVTLKAFS
;
A
#
# COMPACT_ATOMS: atom_id res chain seq x y z
N MET A 1 -8.50 4.83 24.61
CA MET A 1 -7.52 3.75 24.36
C MET A 1 -8.10 2.60 23.55
N ARG A 2 -9.31 2.05 23.81
CA ARG A 2 -9.86 0.87 23.10
C ARG A 2 -9.74 0.89 21.57
N ARG A 3 -10.03 2.03 20.90
CA ARG A 3 -9.89 2.14 19.43
C ARG A 3 -8.42 2.16 19.00
N PHE A 4 -7.55 2.80 19.77
CA PHE A 4 -6.12 2.79 19.55
C PHE A 4 -5.56 1.37 19.63
N ASP A 5 -5.88 0.65 20.72
CA ASP A 5 -5.42 -0.72 20.95
C ASP A 5 -5.89 -1.66 19.84
N LEU A 6 -7.17 -1.56 19.43
CA LEU A 6 -7.72 -2.38 18.35
C LEU A 6 -7.00 -2.11 17.02
N MET A 7 -6.76 -0.85 16.68
CA MET A 7 -6.07 -0.47 15.44
C MET A 7 -4.64 -1.03 15.40
N HIS A 8 -3.89 -0.91 16.50
CA HIS A 8 -2.54 -1.46 16.60
C HIS A 8 -2.51 -2.99 16.65
N GLN A 9 -3.49 -3.62 17.30
CA GLN A 9 -3.61 -5.09 17.31
C GLN A 9 -3.88 -5.64 15.91
N VAL A 10 -4.75 -5.00 15.13
CA VAL A 10 -5.08 -5.46 13.78
C VAL A 10 -3.92 -5.17 12.81
N ASN A 11 -3.42 -3.94 12.79
CA ASN A 11 -2.41 -3.53 11.80
C ASN A 11 -1.00 -4.03 12.20
N THR A 12 -0.36 -3.43 13.17
CA THR A 12 1.05 -3.72 13.51
C THR A 12 1.23 -5.14 14.05
N ARG A 13 0.52 -5.46 15.15
CA ARG A 13 0.65 -6.78 15.80
C ARG A 13 0.15 -7.90 14.89
N GLY A 14 -0.96 -7.67 14.18
CA GLY A 14 -1.54 -8.66 13.26
C GLY A 14 -0.59 -8.97 12.10
N THR A 15 -0.01 -7.95 11.48
CA THR A 15 0.98 -8.11 10.41
C THR A 15 2.18 -8.94 10.87
N PHE A 16 2.79 -8.57 12.00
CA PHE A 16 3.91 -9.33 12.56
C PHE A 16 3.53 -10.78 12.86
N LEU A 17 2.42 -10.98 13.56
CA LEU A 17 1.98 -12.30 14.00
C LEU A 17 1.66 -13.23 12.83
N VAL A 18 0.92 -12.75 11.84
CA VAL A 18 0.54 -13.54 10.67
C VAL A 18 1.78 -13.92 9.87
N THR A 19 2.66 -12.97 9.58
CA THR A 19 3.92 -13.25 8.86
C THR A 19 4.75 -14.30 9.59
N LYS A 20 4.99 -14.11 10.89
CA LYS A 20 5.72 -15.07 11.74
C LYS A 20 5.09 -16.47 11.71
N THR A 21 3.76 -16.56 11.79
CA THR A 21 3.04 -17.83 11.80
C THR A 21 3.10 -18.54 10.45
N CYS A 22 3.06 -17.79 9.35
CA CYS A 22 3.13 -18.33 7.99
C CYS A 22 4.56 -18.69 7.55
N LEU A 23 5.59 -18.15 8.21
CA LEU A 23 6.98 -18.31 7.82
C LEU A 23 7.42 -19.77 7.61
N PRO A 24 7.10 -20.75 8.47
CA PRO A 24 7.49 -22.16 8.24
C PRO A 24 6.91 -22.77 6.95
N PHE A 25 5.83 -22.21 6.42
CA PHE A 25 5.22 -22.61 5.16
C PHE A 25 5.83 -21.84 3.98
N LEU A 26 6.09 -20.56 4.14
CA LEU A 26 6.77 -19.72 3.15
C LEU A 26 8.16 -20.28 2.81
N LEU A 27 8.93 -20.70 3.80
CA LEU A 27 10.26 -21.29 3.63
C LEU A 27 10.25 -22.59 2.81
N LYS A 28 9.09 -23.22 2.61
CA LYS A 28 8.93 -24.44 1.78
C LYS A 28 8.37 -24.16 0.41
N ALA A 29 7.92 -22.92 0.14
CA ALA A 29 7.35 -22.55 -1.13
C ALA A 29 8.44 -22.30 -2.18
N SER A 30 8.13 -22.52 -3.45
CA SER A 30 9.06 -22.29 -4.56
C SER A 30 9.25 -20.80 -4.87
N ASN A 31 8.24 -19.96 -4.62
CA ASN A 31 8.26 -18.51 -4.83
C ASN A 31 7.51 -17.81 -3.69
N PRO A 32 8.11 -17.76 -2.48
CA PRO A 32 7.41 -17.26 -1.30
C PRO A 32 7.34 -15.74 -1.27
N HIS A 33 6.12 -15.20 -1.14
CA HIS A 33 5.87 -13.76 -1.02
C HIS A 33 5.01 -13.42 0.18
N VAL A 34 5.33 -12.30 0.81
CA VAL A 34 4.46 -11.57 1.73
C VAL A 34 4.25 -10.17 1.16
N LEU A 35 3.00 -9.79 0.96
CA LEU A 35 2.63 -8.45 0.52
C LEU A 35 1.84 -7.75 1.61
N MET A 36 2.33 -6.61 2.06
CA MET A 36 1.71 -5.79 3.10
C MET A 36 1.11 -4.53 2.47
N LEU A 37 -0.15 -4.24 2.79
CA LEU A 37 -0.77 -2.97 2.38
C LEU A 37 -0.39 -1.87 3.36
N SER A 38 0.84 -1.40 3.21
CA SER A 38 1.45 -0.41 4.08
C SER A 38 2.25 0.62 3.27
N PRO A 39 2.36 1.88 3.75
CA PRO A 39 2.95 2.97 2.99
C PRO A 39 4.48 2.95 3.02
N PRO A 40 5.14 3.70 2.12
CA PRO A 40 6.52 4.09 2.30
C PRO A 40 6.74 4.80 3.64
N LEU A 41 7.95 4.67 4.21
CA LEU A 41 8.33 5.35 5.45
C LEU A 41 8.84 6.76 5.12
N ASP A 42 7.99 7.76 5.30
CA ASP A 42 8.31 9.17 5.21
C ASP A 42 8.03 9.85 6.55
N MET A 43 9.09 10.31 7.24
CA MET A 43 8.99 10.90 8.57
C MET A 43 8.58 12.38 8.55
N SER A 44 8.06 12.88 7.44
CA SER A 44 7.52 14.24 7.33
C SER A 44 6.38 14.47 8.32
N VAL A 45 6.42 15.59 9.04
CA VAL A 45 5.44 15.94 10.08
C VAL A 45 4.00 15.94 9.57
N LYS A 46 3.79 16.22 8.28
CA LYS A 46 2.47 16.23 7.64
C LYS A 46 1.70 14.91 7.83
N TRP A 47 2.39 13.78 7.86
CA TRP A 47 1.78 12.45 8.03
C TRP A 47 1.39 12.13 9.47
N PHE A 48 1.94 12.85 10.45
CA PHE A 48 1.63 12.65 11.87
C PHE A 48 0.60 13.64 12.38
N ARG A 49 0.55 14.84 11.82
CA ARG A 49 -0.31 15.94 12.30
C ARG A 49 -1.79 15.57 12.17
N GLY A 50 -2.46 15.42 13.30
CA GLY A 50 -3.88 15.02 13.36
C GLY A 50 -4.16 13.52 13.23
N HIS A 51 -3.15 12.69 12.88
CA HIS A 51 -3.32 11.27 12.57
C HIS A 51 -2.33 10.35 13.27
N VAL A 52 -1.72 10.78 14.38
CA VAL A 52 -0.60 10.07 15.06
C VAL A 52 -0.88 8.58 15.26
N ALA A 53 -2.06 8.23 15.78
CA ALA A 53 -2.39 6.83 16.06
C ALA A 53 -2.47 5.97 14.78
N TYR A 54 -3.02 6.52 13.70
CA TYR A 54 -3.13 5.83 12.42
C TYR A 54 -1.76 5.69 11.75
N THR A 55 -0.96 6.77 11.76
CA THR A 55 0.40 6.76 11.22
C THR A 55 1.26 5.72 11.94
N MET A 56 1.26 5.69 13.27
CA MET A 56 1.98 4.69 14.05
C MET A 56 1.56 3.26 13.66
N ALA A 57 0.25 3.01 13.51
CA ALA A 57 -0.25 1.68 13.19
C ALA A 57 0.17 1.25 11.78
N LYS A 58 0.12 2.15 10.79
CA LYS A 58 0.52 1.87 9.41
C LYS A 58 2.03 1.77 9.25
N TYR A 59 2.78 2.65 9.89
CA TYR A 59 4.25 2.58 9.88
C TYR A 59 4.77 1.35 10.61
N GLY A 60 4.12 0.90 11.68
CA GLY A 60 4.47 -0.38 12.31
C GLY A 60 4.34 -1.58 11.37
N MET A 61 3.42 -1.56 10.40
CA MET A 61 3.40 -2.56 9.32
C MET A 61 4.60 -2.39 8.37
N SER A 62 4.93 -1.16 8.00
CA SER A 62 6.05 -0.84 7.12
C SER A 62 7.40 -1.18 7.76
N GLU A 63 7.53 -1.01 9.07
CA GLU A 63 8.71 -1.46 9.84
C GLU A 63 8.86 -2.98 9.80
N CYS A 64 7.75 -3.74 9.79
CA CYS A 64 7.79 -5.18 9.57
C CYS A 64 8.33 -5.52 8.17
N VAL A 65 7.95 -4.77 7.13
CA VAL A 65 8.52 -4.95 5.78
C VAL A 65 10.02 -4.70 5.81
N LEU A 66 10.45 -3.56 6.36
CA LEU A 66 11.84 -3.15 6.40
C LEU A 66 12.73 -4.19 7.12
N GLY A 67 12.32 -4.63 8.31
CA GLY A 67 13.10 -5.56 9.12
C GLY A 67 13.07 -6.98 8.57
N MET A 68 11.87 -7.52 8.30
CA MET A 68 11.72 -8.92 7.90
C MET A 68 12.21 -9.18 6.48
N SER A 69 12.13 -8.22 5.55
CA SER A 69 12.67 -8.41 4.21
C SER A 69 14.18 -8.66 4.24
N SER A 70 14.90 -7.92 5.07
CA SER A 70 16.34 -8.12 5.27
C SER A 70 16.64 -9.41 6.01
N GLU A 71 15.85 -9.75 7.05
CA GLU A 71 16.04 -10.95 7.86
C GLU A 71 15.89 -12.23 7.03
N PHE A 72 14.92 -12.28 6.10
CA PHE A 72 14.60 -13.49 5.32
C PHE A 72 15.07 -13.45 3.87
N GLN A 73 15.89 -12.48 3.48
CA GLN A 73 16.42 -12.32 2.13
C GLN A 73 17.25 -13.53 1.69
N GLU A 74 18.16 -14.03 2.53
CA GLU A 74 19.00 -15.17 2.20
C GLU A 74 18.20 -16.46 2.04
N GLN A 75 17.08 -16.59 2.79
CA GLN A 75 16.17 -17.70 2.65
C GLN A 75 15.26 -17.59 1.42
N GLY A 76 15.31 -16.47 0.71
CA GLY A 76 14.57 -16.24 -0.54
C GLY A 76 13.08 -15.95 -0.34
N VAL A 77 12.67 -15.45 0.84
CA VAL A 77 11.31 -14.98 1.09
C VAL A 77 11.21 -13.51 0.75
N ALA A 78 10.40 -13.17 -0.24
CA ALA A 78 10.12 -11.79 -0.59
C ALA A 78 9.09 -11.17 0.37
N ILE A 79 9.40 -10.01 0.92
CA ILE A 79 8.49 -9.24 1.77
C ILE A 79 8.47 -7.80 1.27
N ASN A 80 7.33 -7.37 0.73
CA ASN A 80 7.18 -6.07 0.09
C ASN A 80 5.94 -5.34 0.60
N ALA A 81 5.93 -4.04 0.43
CA ALA A 81 4.78 -3.17 0.67
C ALA A 81 4.16 -2.72 -0.65
N LEU A 82 2.84 -2.55 -0.66
CA LEU A 82 2.10 -1.90 -1.73
C LEU A 82 1.18 -0.84 -1.11
N TRP A 83 1.19 0.35 -1.68
CA TRP A 83 0.36 1.46 -1.24
C TRP A 83 -0.32 2.16 -2.43
N PRO A 84 -1.59 2.55 -2.32
CA PRO A 84 -2.27 3.27 -3.38
C PRO A 84 -1.84 4.74 -3.42
N ARG A 85 -1.70 5.32 -4.62
CA ARG A 85 -1.51 6.75 -4.78
C ARG A 85 -2.75 7.56 -4.44
N THR A 86 -3.92 6.99 -4.71
CA THR A 86 -5.20 7.69 -4.62
C THR A 86 -6.16 6.91 -3.74
N GLY A 87 -7.20 7.55 -3.27
CA GLY A 87 -8.29 6.84 -2.61
C GLY A 87 -8.78 5.66 -3.46
N ILE A 88 -9.02 4.53 -2.81
CA ILE A 88 -9.57 3.33 -3.43
C ILE A 88 -11.04 3.19 -3.03
N ALA A 89 -11.91 2.98 -4.02
CA ALA A 89 -13.36 2.90 -3.83
C ALA A 89 -13.77 1.65 -3.02
N THR A 90 -13.60 1.74 -1.72
CA THR A 90 -13.87 0.67 -0.75
C THR A 90 -14.92 1.11 0.27
N ALA A 91 -15.45 0.14 1.02
CA ALA A 91 -16.34 0.42 2.15
C ALA A 91 -15.67 1.37 3.17
N ALA A 92 -14.35 1.29 3.35
CA ALA A 92 -13.60 2.18 4.26
C ALA A 92 -13.74 3.65 3.85
N ILE A 93 -13.54 3.98 2.57
CA ILE A 93 -13.72 5.34 2.05
C ILE A 93 -15.18 5.79 2.18
N ARG A 94 -16.14 4.92 1.83
CA ARG A 94 -17.56 5.22 1.96
C ARG A 94 -17.95 5.56 3.40
N TYR A 95 -17.46 4.81 4.39
CA TYR A 95 -17.75 5.07 5.80
C TYR A 95 -16.93 6.22 6.40
N ALA A 96 -15.69 6.44 5.95
CA ALA A 96 -14.82 7.48 6.49
C ALA A 96 -15.16 8.87 5.95
N LEU A 97 -15.44 8.98 4.66
CA LEU A 97 -15.68 10.26 3.97
C LEU A 97 -17.16 10.51 3.65
N GLY A 98 -18.01 9.48 3.69
CA GLY A 98 -19.47 9.56 3.80
C GLY A 98 -20.23 10.08 2.58
N THR A 99 -19.60 10.35 1.44
CA THR A 99 -20.27 10.92 0.27
C THR A 99 -20.05 10.11 -1.01
N GLU A 100 -21.08 10.04 -1.86
CA GLU A 100 -20.95 9.49 -3.22
C GLU A 100 -19.91 10.27 -4.05
N GLU A 101 -19.77 11.57 -3.78
CA GLU A 101 -18.79 12.43 -4.44
C GLU A 101 -17.35 11.98 -4.14
N SER A 102 -17.05 11.62 -2.88
CA SER A 102 -15.74 11.08 -2.50
C SER A 102 -15.41 9.78 -3.24
N MET A 103 -16.43 8.93 -3.49
CA MET A 103 -16.24 7.69 -4.24
C MET A 103 -15.88 7.93 -5.71
N ARG A 104 -16.45 8.98 -6.32
CA ARG A 104 -16.17 9.33 -7.72
C ARG A 104 -14.72 9.79 -7.94
N THR A 105 -14.08 10.33 -6.93
CA THR A 105 -12.67 10.77 -6.98
C THR A 105 -11.67 9.65 -6.67
N CYS A 106 -12.14 8.41 -6.56
CA CYS A 106 -11.31 7.25 -6.28
C CYS A 106 -11.00 6.43 -7.53
N ARG A 107 -10.06 5.53 -7.40
CA ARG A 107 -9.83 4.42 -8.32
C ARG A 107 -10.53 3.15 -7.85
N SER A 108 -10.83 2.23 -8.76
CA SER A 108 -11.34 0.90 -8.42
C SER A 108 -10.26 0.06 -7.71
N PRO A 109 -10.65 -0.95 -6.90
CA PRO A 109 -9.70 -1.88 -6.30
C PRO A 109 -8.84 -2.66 -7.31
N ASP A 110 -9.23 -2.71 -8.57
CA ASP A 110 -8.52 -3.45 -9.63
C ASP A 110 -7.08 -2.97 -9.79
N ILE A 111 -6.80 -1.66 -9.61
CA ILE A 111 -5.44 -1.15 -9.67
C ILE A 111 -4.53 -1.81 -8.62
N MET A 112 -5.06 -2.02 -7.40
CA MET A 112 -4.33 -2.69 -6.34
C MET A 112 -4.15 -4.18 -6.63
N ALA A 113 -5.15 -4.82 -7.25
CA ALA A 113 -5.09 -6.22 -7.65
C ALA A 113 -4.02 -6.45 -8.73
N ASP A 114 -4.00 -5.61 -9.76
CA ASP A 114 -3.02 -5.68 -10.85
C ASP A 114 -1.59 -5.40 -10.33
N ALA A 115 -1.42 -4.39 -9.49
CA ALA A 115 -0.13 -4.09 -8.86
C ALA A 115 0.34 -5.24 -7.94
N ALA A 116 -0.57 -5.82 -7.16
CA ALA A 116 -0.28 -6.99 -6.34
C ALA A 116 0.12 -8.20 -7.20
N HIS A 117 -0.56 -8.44 -8.33
CA HIS A 117 -0.22 -9.48 -9.27
C HIS A 117 1.21 -9.32 -9.81
N VAL A 118 1.58 -8.11 -10.21
CA VAL A 118 2.96 -7.81 -10.66
C VAL A 118 3.98 -8.18 -9.57
N ILE A 119 3.75 -7.78 -8.31
CA ILE A 119 4.68 -8.09 -7.22
C ILE A 119 4.79 -9.60 -6.98
N LEU A 120 3.64 -10.28 -6.86
CA LEU A 120 3.57 -11.69 -6.47
C LEU A 120 4.04 -12.67 -7.56
N THR A 121 4.15 -12.20 -8.81
CA THR A 121 4.65 -13.00 -9.94
C THR A 121 6.13 -12.79 -10.23
N LYS A 122 6.79 -11.81 -9.60
CA LYS A 122 8.24 -11.64 -9.69
C LYS A 122 8.97 -12.79 -8.97
N PRO A 123 10.22 -13.11 -9.36
CA PRO A 123 11.04 -14.02 -8.57
C PRO A 123 11.29 -13.47 -7.16
N ALA A 124 10.92 -14.23 -6.14
CA ALA A 124 11.01 -13.77 -4.74
C ALA A 124 12.44 -13.38 -4.32
N ARG A 125 13.45 -14.05 -4.87
CA ARG A 125 14.86 -13.76 -4.57
C ARG A 125 15.34 -12.40 -5.09
N ASP A 126 14.68 -11.89 -6.14
CA ASP A 126 15.12 -10.69 -6.86
C ASP A 126 14.30 -9.44 -6.48
N PHE A 127 13.18 -9.63 -5.77
CA PHE A 127 12.25 -8.55 -5.48
C PHE A 127 11.74 -8.61 -4.04
N THR A 128 12.51 -8.04 -3.10
CA THR A 128 12.18 -7.96 -1.67
C THR A 128 12.60 -6.63 -1.06
N GLY A 129 11.91 -6.16 -0.04
CA GLY A 129 12.19 -4.91 0.68
C GLY A 129 11.67 -3.64 -0.03
N HIS A 130 10.85 -3.79 -1.06
CA HIS A 130 10.32 -2.66 -1.82
C HIS A 130 9.05 -2.07 -1.19
N PHE A 131 8.95 -0.75 -1.26
CA PHE A 131 7.75 0.01 -0.95
C PHE A 131 7.18 0.56 -2.26
N CYS A 132 6.23 -0.17 -2.83
CA CYS A 132 5.69 0.11 -4.15
C CYS A 132 4.48 1.04 -4.06
N ILE A 133 4.41 2.03 -4.96
CA ILE A 133 3.18 2.78 -5.23
C ILE A 133 2.53 2.14 -6.46
N ASP A 134 1.22 1.89 -6.38
CA ASP A 134 0.44 1.13 -7.35
C ASP A 134 0.67 1.56 -8.80
N ASP A 135 0.48 2.83 -9.11
CA ASP A 135 0.57 3.34 -10.48
C ASP A 135 2.01 3.47 -10.98
N ILE A 136 2.98 3.77 -10.12
CA ILE A 136 4.40 3.77 -10.51
C ILE A 136 4.81 2.35 -10.93
N LEU A 137 4.52 1.37 -10.07
CA LEU A 137 4.84 -0.02 -10.34
C LEU A 137 4.21 -0.51 -11.65
N LEU A 138 2.94 -0.21 -11.86
CA LEU A 138 2.22 -0.60 -13.07
C LEU A 138 2.78 0.09 -14.31
N TYR A 139 3.13 1.38 -14.22
CA TYR A 139 3.76 2.12 -15.31
C TYR A 139 5.11 1.52 -15.72
N GLU A 140 5.94 1.17 -14.75
CA GLU A 140 7.23 0.49 -14.97
C GLU A 140 7.05 -0.90 -15.62
N ASN A 141 5.89 -1.53 -15.40
CA ASN A 141 5.55 -2.83 -15.99
C ASN A 141 4.64 -2.73 -17.24
N GLY A 142 4.57 -1.56 -17.87
CA GLY A 142 4.00 -1.39 -19.21
C GLY A 142 2.57 -0.84 -19.27
N VAL A 143 1.91 -0.62 -18.14
CA VAL A 143 0.59 0.04 -18.13
C VAL A 143 0.73 1.51 -18.50
N ARG A 144 -0.10 1.98 -19.41
CA ARG A 144 -0.07 3.37 -19.91
C ARG A 144 -1.42 4.09 -19.74
N ASP A 145 -2.50 3.34 -19.72
CA ASP A 145 -3.85 3.85 -19.50
C ASP A 145 -4.26 3.62 -18.03
N PHE A 146 -4.32 4.70 -17.25
CA PHE A 146 -4.78 4.67 -15.86
C PHE A 146 -6.23 5.12 -15.69
N ASP A 147 -6.86 5.62 -16.75
CA ASP A 147 -8.27 6.02 -16.71
C ASP A 147 -9.19 4.79 -16.56
N GLN A 148 -8.76 3.62 -17.02
CA GLN A 148 -9.46 2.35 -16.83
C GLN A 148 -9.75 2.02 -15.35
N TYR A 149 -8.96 2.56 -14.42
CA TYR A 149 -9.14 2.34 -12.98
C TYR A 149 -9.98 3.42 -12.29
N ARG A 150 -10.34 4.51 -12.96
CA ARG A 150 -11.11 5.60 -12.36
C ARG A 150 -12.56 5.18 -12.16
N VAL A 151 -13.13 5.50 -11.00
CA VAL A 151 -14.59 5.34 -10.78
C VAL A 151 -15.36 6.30 -11.67
N ASP A 152 -14.88 7.53 -11.80
CA ASP A 152 -15.43 8.54 -12.69
C ASP A 152 -14.31 9.29 -13.41
N PRO A 153 -14.16 9.10 -14.74
CA PRO A 153 -13.12 9.77 -15.51
C PRO A 153 -13.24 11.30 -15.56
N SER A 154 -14.40 11.85 -15.25
CA SER A 154 -14.63 13.30 -15.24
C SER A 154 -14.17 14.02 -13.97
N CYS A 155 -13.79 13.26 -12.91
CA CYS A 155 -13.37 13.80 -11.62
C CYS A 155 -11.86 13.71 -11.44
N ASP A 156 -11.22 14.74 -10.89
CA ASP A 156 -9.82 14.66 -10.46
C ASP A 156 -9.69 13.67 -9.30
N LEU A 157 -8.62 12.90 -9.31
CA LEU A 157 -8.37 11.86 -8.33
C LEU A 157 -7.97 12.44 -6.97
N MET A 158 -8.59 11.93 -5.90
CA MET A 158 -8.24 12.26 -4.52
C MET A 158 -6.94 11.55 -4.13
N PRO A 159 -5.86 12.28 -3.80
CA PRO A 159 -4.62 11.64 -3.34
C PRO A 159 -4.84 10.91 -2.01
N ASP A 160 -4.16 9.79 -1.81
CA ASP A 160 -4.14 9.07 -0.53
C ASP A 160 -3.02 9.59 0.38
N PHE A 161 -3.09 9.21 1.66
CA PHE A 161 -2.06 9.54 2.64
C PHE A 161 -0.74 8.82 2.35
N PHE A 162 0.36 9.33 2.88
CA PHE A 162 1.68 8.69 2.93
C PHE A 162 2.37 8.48 1.59
N VAL A 163 1.90 9.08 0.51
CA VAL A 163 2.66 9.09 -0.74
C VAL A 163 3.71 10.20 -0.67
N PRO A 164 5.01 9.87 -0.65
CA PRO A 164 6.07 10.86 -0.57
C PRO A 164 6.05 11.82 -1.78
N ASP A 165 6.47 13.08 -1.56
CA ASP A 165 6.42 14.12 -2.61
C ASP A 165 7.34 13.80 -3.80
N GLU A 166 8.42 13.03 -3.57
CA GLU A 166 9.31 12.54 -4.62
C GLU A 166 8.70 11.45 -5.50
N CYS A 167 7.65 10.78 -5.03
CA CYS A 167 6.91 9.79 -5.81
C CYS A 167 5.98 10.47 -6.82
N THR A 168 6.54 11.02 -7.89
CA THR A 168 5.76 11.71 -8.92
C THR A 168 4.79 10.75 -9.64
N PRO A 169 3.57 11.20 -9.98
CA PRO A 169 2.63 10.37 -10.71
C PRO A 169 3.12 10.08 -12.13
N PRO A 170 2.75 8.93 -12.71
CA PRO A 170 3.00 8.65 -14.12
C PRO A 170 2.37 9.70 -15.05
N PRO A 171 2.89 9.86 -16.30
CA PRO A 171 2.28 10.74 -17.29
C PRO A 171 0.79 10.47 -17.48
N GLY A 172 -0.01 11.52 -17.54
CA GLY A 172 -1.47 11.45 -17.71
C GLY A 172 -2.28 11.26 -16.43
N VAL A 173 -1.64 11.01 -15.28
CA VAL A 173 -2.32 10.93 -13.98
C VAL A 173 -2.42 12.31 -13.35
N THR A 174 -3.63 12.83 -13.22
CA THR A 174 -3.92 14.12 -12.57
C THR A 174 -4.54 13.92 -11.19
N LEU A 175 -4.04 14.66 -10.21
CA LEU A 175 -4.51 14.60 -8.83
C LEU A 175 -5.18 15.91 -8.45
N LYS A 176 -6.20 15.82 -7.61
CA LYS A 176 -6.79 16.98 -6.94
C LYS A 176 -5.74 17.62 -6.02
N ALA A 177 -5.65 18.94 -6.02
CA ALA A 177 -4.78 19.63 -5.07
C ALA A 177 -5.22 19.33 -3.62
N PHE A 178 -4.26 19.08 -2.74
CA PHE A 178 -4.53 19.06 -1.30
C PHE A 178 -4.98 20.45 -0.87
N SER A 179 -6.20 20.56 -0.36
CA SER A 179 -6.73 21.79 0.26
C SER A 179 -6.41 21.83 1.74
#